data_94e5db4ece62734a0516da52b09aff71
#
_entry.id   94e5db4ece62734a0516da52b09aff71
#
_cell.length_a   1.000
_cell.length_b   1.000
_cell.length_c   1.000
_cell.angle_alpha   90.00
_cell.angle_beta   90.00
_cell.angle_gamma   90.00
#
_symmetry.space_group_name_H-M   'P 1'
#
loop_
_entity.id
_entity.type
_entity.pdbx_description
1 polymer ?
#
loop_
_entity_poly.entity_id
_entity_poly.type
_entity_poly.pdbx_seq_one_letter_code
_entity_poly.pdbx_strand_id
1 'polypeptide(L)'
;MAVSPMRASVYYVTVAGLGGEPDYEQRFTATAKDLDKVFKASSGAHVYTLTGNQATRARLTETMTAVAREAKAEDDLVLTLIGHGSFDGVEYKFNLVGPDVSAAELAAMCDKVPARRQLVVNTTSASGGSVAALERPGRGVIAATKTGTEKNATVFARYWVEALQDPTADVDKSESISAMEAFQYADRKTAGFYESQKRLATEHAVFEDTGHGEAVRAGAAQGREGALLSSLTVVRIGVSQAAMNDPAKRDLLAKKEELEQKIDALKYQKAAMDPGDYKKQLTEALLQLATVQGELEK
;
A
#
# COMPACT_ATOMS: atom_id res chain seq x y z
N MET A 1 11.38 18.48 -30.27
CA MET A 1 11.86 17.44 -29.37
C MET A 1 10.66 16.88 -28.66
N ALA A 2 10.28 15.63 -28.94
CA ALA A 2 9.21 14.97 -28.21
C ALA A 2 9.75 14.68 -26.80
N VAL A 3 9.19 15.32 -25.78
CA VAL A 3 9.42 14.96 -24.39
C VAL A 3 8.73 13.61 -24.22
N SER A 4 9.50 12.52 -24.14
CA SER A 4 8.93 11.25 -23.71
C SER A 4 8.23 11.49 -22.38
N PRO A 5 6.99 11.01 -22.20
CA PRO A 5 6.33 11.12 -20.91
C PRO A 5 7.22 10.48 -19.87
N MET A 6 7.64 11.28 -18.89
CA MET A 6 8.47 10.83 -17.79
C MET A 6 7.60 9.92 -16.93
N ARG A 7 8.01 8.67 -16.85
CA ARG A 7 7.24 7.60 -16.25
C ARG A 7 7.27 7.69 -14.73
N ALA A 8 6.13 7.53 -14.08
CA ALA A 8 6.02 7.37 -12.64
C ALA A 8 6.78 6.10 -12.20
N SER A 9 7.72 6.25 -11.28
CA SER A 9 8.42 5.16 -10.59
C SER A 9 7.72 4.87 -9.27
N VAL A 10 7.92 3.68 -8.74
CA VAL A 10 7.44 3.35 -7.40
C VAL A 10 8.63 3.11 -6.49
N TYR A 11 8.67 3.82 -5.38
CA TYR A 11 9.66 3.65 -4.33
C TYR A 11 9.08 2.80 -3.21
N TYR A 12 9.63 1.60 -3.03
CA TYR A 12 9.25 0.69 -1.95
C TYR A 12 10.29 0.73 -0.86
N VAL A 13 9.88 1.10 0.33
CA VAL A 13 10.71 1.07 1.55
C VAL A 13 10.08 0.11 2.53
N THR A 14 10.74 -1.01 2.81
CA THR A 14 10.30 -2.02 3.77
C THR A 14 11.23 -2.05 4.95
N VAL A 15 10.70 -1.96 6.17
CA VAL A 15 11.48 -1.99 7.41
C VAL A 15 10.96 -3.11 8.31
N ALA A 16 11.80 -4.11 8.57
CA ALA A 16 11.57 -5.11 9.61
C ALA A 16 12.23 -4.63 10.90
N GLY A 17 11.43 -4.14 11.83
CA GLY A 17 11.87 -3.61 13.12
C GLY A 17 12.42 -4.66 14.07
N LEU A 18 12.74 -4.26 15.28
CA LEU A 18 13.29 -5.11 16.33
C LEU A 18 12.29 -6.23 16.70
N GLY A 19 12.73 -7.49 16.61
CA GLY A 19 11.94 -8.64 17.01
C GLY A 19 11.91 -8.84 18.53
N GLY A 20 12.98 -8.50 19.20
CA GLY A 20 13.14 -8.72 20.66
C GLY A 20 13.44 -10.18 21.00
N GLU A 21 12.76 -11.13 20.36
CA GLU A 21 12.97 -12.58 20.48
C GLU A 21 13.36 -13.19 19.12
N PRO A 22 14.15 -14.27 19.09
CA PRO A 22 14.65 -14.87 17.84
C PRO A 22 13.55 -15.25 16.84
N ASP A 23 12.43 -15.77 17.31
CA ASP A 23 11.30 -16.19 16.45
C ASP A 23 10.65 -15.01 15.75
N TYR A 24 10.49 -13.88 16.44
CA TYR A 24 9.98 -12.64 15.84
C TYR A 24 10.98 -12.04 14.86
N GLU A 25 12.27 -12.01 15.22
CA GLU A 25 13.32 -11.51 14.35
C GLU A 25 13.38 -12.29 13.02
N GLN A 26 13.33 -13.62 13.10
CA GLN A 26 13.31 -14.48 11.93
C GLN A 26 12.05 -14.22 11.07
N ARG A 27 10.88 -14.15 11.71
CA ARG A 27 9.59 -13.95 11.03
C ARG A 27 9.54 -12.59 10.33
N PHE A 28 9.93 -11.51 11.01
CA PHE A 28 9.90 -10.17 10.44
C PHE A 28 10.89 -10.04 9.27
N THR A 29 12.09 -10.59 9.45
CA THR A 29 13.10 -10.61 8.39
C THR A 29 12.64 -11.44 7.17
N ALA A 30 12.01 -12.58 7.37
CA ALA A 30 11.49 -13.41 6.28
C ALA A 30 10.38 -12.69 5.52
N THR A 31 9.42 -12.10 6.23
CA THR A 31 8.33 -11.30 5.66
C THR A 31 8.86 -10.13 4.82
N ALA A 32 9.86 -9.39 5.32
CA ALA A 32 10.47 -8.29 4.58
C ALA A 32 11.21 -8.77 3.32
N LYS A 33 11.88 -9.92 3.38
CA LYS A 33 12.55 -10.53 2.22
C LYS A 33 11.56 -11.01 1.16
N ASP A 34 10.38 -11.49 1.56
CA ASP A 34 9.35 -11.88 0.61
C ASP A 34 8.77 -10.66 -0.11
N LEU A 35 8.54 -9.54 0.59
CA LEU A 35 8.19 -8.26 -0.04
C LEU A 35 9.29 -7.76 -0.99
N ASP A 36 10.55 -7.83 -0.57
CA ASP A 36 11.70 -7.45 -1.41
C ASP A 36 11.69 -8.19 -2.75
N LYS A 37 11.44 -9.52 -2.74
CA LYS A 37 11.32 -10.32 -3.97
C LYS A 37 10.16 -9.88 -4.84
N VAL A 38 8.98 -9.67 -4.23
CA VAL A 38 7.77 -9.25 -4.93
C VAL A 38 8.01 -7.91 -5.62
N PHE A 39 8.54 -6.93 -4.91
CA PHE A 39 8.74 -5.58 -5.46
C PHE A 39 9.85 -5.52 -6.51
N LYS A 40 10.93 -6.27 -6.34
CA LYS A 40 12.02 -6.38 -7.34
C LYS A 40 11.62 -7.07 -8.64
N ALA A 41 10.53 -7.82 -8.65
CA ALA A 41 9.99 -8.40 -9.86
C ALA A 41 9.39 -7.35 -10.81
N SER A 42 9.05 -6.15 -10.31
CA SER A 42 8.48 -5.06 -11.09
C SER A 42 9.58 -4.19 -11.71
N SER A 43 9.58 -4.07 -13.04
CA SER A 43 10.51 -3.19 -13.76
C SER A 43 10.29 -1.72 -13.38
N GLY A 44 11.35 -0.98 -13.11
CA GLY A 44 11.31 0.43 -12.71
C GLY A 44 10.96 0.68 -11.25
N ALA A 45 10.93 -0.36 -10.42
CA ALA A 45 10.80 -0.24 -8.97
C ALA A 45 12.13 0.11 -8.32
N HIS A 46 12.11 1.03 -7.36
CA HIS A 46 13.21 1.32 -6.46
C HIS A 46 12.92 0.66 -5.12
N VAL A 47 13.67 -0.36 -4.75
CA VAL A 47 13.36 -1.20 -3.59
C VAL A 47 14.44 -1.09 -2.52
N TYR A 48 14.06 -0.68 -1.33
CA TYR A 48 14.90 -0.55 -0.15
C TYR A 48 14.33 -1.42 0.96
N THR A 49 15.15 -2.33 1.48
CA THR A 49 14.72 -3.28 2.53
C THR A 49 15.71 -3.24 3.70
N LEU A 50 15.22 -2.80 4.86
CA LEU A 50 15.99 -2.68 6.09
C LEU A 50 15.59 -3.80 7.05
N THR A 51 16.54 -4.66 7.43
CA THR A 51 16.31 -5.80 8.33
C THR A 51 17.46 -5.95 9.32
N GLY A 52 17.23 -6.58 10.46
CA GLY A 52 18.24 -6.85 11.47
C GLY A 52 18.98 -5.57 11.88
N ASN A 53 20.30 -5.61 11.92
CA ASN A 53 21.13 -4.46 12.33
C ASN A 53 21.03 -3.24 11.39
N GLN A 54 20.41 -3.36 10.23
CA GLN A 54 20.14 -2.22 9.33
C GLN A 54 18.81 -1.54 9.64
N ALA A 55 17.93 -2.16 10.41
CA ALA A 55 16.64 -1.60 10.80
C ALA A 55 16.80 -0.62 11.98
N THR A 56 17.50 0.46 11.75
CA THR A 56 17.74 1.54 12.71
C THR A 56 17.09 2.84 12.28
N ARG A 57 16.79 3.71 13.22
CA ARG A 57 16.28 5.07 12.95
C ARG A 57 17.21 5.85 11.99
N ALA A 58 18.53 5.75 12.18
CA ALA A 58 19.50 6.44 11.33
C ALA A 58 19.43 5.95 9.88
N ARG A 59 19.41 4.62 9.66
CA ARG A 59 19.33 4.04 8.31
C ARG A 59 17.99 4.33 7.64
N LEU A 60 16.88 4.28 8.37
CA LEU A 60 15.58 4.67 7.83
C LEU A 60 15.58 6.14 7.40
N THR A 61 16.10 7.05 8.26
CA THR A 61 16.21 8.48 7.92
C THR A 61 17.08 8.72 6.68
N GLU A 62 18.21 8.04 6.58
CA GLU A 62 19.10 8.11 5.40
C GLU A 62 18.38 7.61 4.13
N THR A 63 17.72 6.45 4.21
CA THR A 63 16.97 5.87 3.10
C THR A 63 15.84 6.81 2.62
N MET A 64 15.02 7.30 3.54
CA MET A 64 13.94 8.24 3.20
C MET A 64 14.48 9.57 2.63
N THR A 65 15.65 10.03 3.10
CA THR A 65 16.31 11.20 2.54
C THR A 65 16.81 10.96 1.12
N ALA A 66 17.34 9.76 0.82
CA ALA A 66 17.72 9.38 -0.54
C ALA A 66 16.50 9.32 -1.45
N VAL A 67 15.43 8.66 -1.02
CA VAL A 67 14.15 8.61 -1.75
C VAL A 67 13.61 10.02 -2.02
N ALA A 68 13.64 10.92 -1.02
CA ALA A 68 13.16 12.29 -1.18
C ALA A 68 13.96 13.10 -2.22
N ARG A 69 15.25 12.78 -2.44
CA ARG A 69 16.08 13.44 -3.45
C ARG A 69 15.87 12.86 -4.86
N GLU A 70 15.53 11.59 -4.96
CA GLU A 70 15.43 10.86 -6.22
C GLU A 70 14.00 10.91 -6.79
N ALA A 71 13.00 10.81 -5.91
CA ALA A 71 11.59 10.79 -6.29
C ALA A 71 11.12 12.13 -6.89
N LYS A 72 10.17 12.03 -7.79
CA LYS A 72 9.53 13.15 -8.47
C LYS A 72 8.05 13.23 -8.10
N ALA A 73 7.40 14.31 -8.50
CA ALA A 73 5.98 14.54 -8.17
C ALA A 73 5.04 13.49 -8.79
N GLU A 74 5.41 12.91 -9.92
CA GLU A 74 4.64 11.85 -10.58
C GLU A 74 4.82 10.45 -9.99
N ASP A 75 5.84 10.25 -9.13
CA ASP A 75 6.17 8.95 -8.54
C ASP A 75 5.24 8.59 -7.38
N ASP A 76 5.28 7.33 -6.99
CA ASP A 76 4.55 6.80 -5.84
C ASP A 76 5.54 6.29 -4.76
N LEU A 77 5.16 6.43 -3.49
CA LEU A 77 5.90 5.89 -2.34
C LEU A 77 5.06 4.83 -1.64
N VAL A 78 5.65 3.67 -1.36
CA VAL A 78 5.08 2.63 -0.50
C VAL A 78 6.04 2.36 0.65
N LEU A 79 5.67 2.74 1.87
CA LEU A 79 6.41 2.46 3.10
C LEU A 79 5.71 1.33 3.87
N THR A 80 6.39 0.21 4.09
CA THR A 80 5.85 -0.92 4.86
C THR A 80 6.66 -1.13 6.14
N LEU A 81 5.97 -1.11 7.28
CA LEU A 81 6.53 -1.34 8.60
C LEU A 81 6.09 -2.72 9.11
N ILE A 82 7.05 -3.58 9.42
CA ILE A 82 6.85 -4.94 9.93
C ILE A 82 7.53 -5.03 11.28
N GLY A 83 6.83 -5.46 12.32
CA GLY A 83 7.45 -5.57 13.62
C GLY A 83 6.52 -5.30 14.78
N HIS A 84 7.10 -4.82 15.84
CA HIS A 84 6.37 -4.34 17.01
C HIS A 84 6.23 -2.82 16.97
N GLY A 85 5.12 -2.35 17.52
CA GLY A 85 4.89 -0.96 17.82
C GLY A 85 4.41 -0.81 19.26
N SER A 86 4.65 0.33 19.83
CA SER A 86 4.21 0.69 21.17
C SER A 86 3.35 1.97 21.14
N PHE A 87 2.43 2.06 22.08
CA PHE A 87 1.58 3.23 22.25
C PHE A 87 1.40 3.51 23.74
N ASP A 88 1.73 4.72 24.17
CA ASP A 88 1.69 5.13 25.58
C ASP A 88 0.38 5.83 26.01
N GLY A 89 -0.56 5.94 25.09
CA GLY A 89 -1.83 6.67 25.23
C GLY A 89 -1.84 7.99 24.48
N VAL A 90 -0.67 8.47 24.02
CA VAL A 90 -0.49 9.75 23.32
C VAL A 90 0.24 9.52 21.99
N GLU A 91 1.39 8.84 22.02
CA GLU A 91 2.27 8.69 20.89
C GLU A 91 2.48 7.21 20.52
N TYR A 92 2.39 6.93 19.21
CA TYR A 92 2.82 5.65 18.66
C TYR A 92 4.32 5.70 18.32
N LYS A 93 5.02 4.60 18.60
CA LYS A 93 6.42 4.39 18.19
C LYS A 93 6.60 3.04 17.51
N PHE A 94 7.33 3.04 16.40
CA PHE A 94 7.80 1.83 15.73
C PHE A 94 9.13 1.39 16.37
N ASN A 95 9.19 0.15 16.82
CA ASN A 95 10.33 -0.38 17.57
C ASN A 95 11.46 -0.79 16.62
N LEU A 96 12.61 -0.17 16.77
CA LEU A 96 13.79 -0.37 15.93
C LEU A 96 15.01 -0.84 16.75
N VAL A 97 16.06 -1.25 16.08
CA VAL A 97 17.35 -1.47 16.71
C VAL A 97 17.92 -0.11 17.14
N GLY A 98 18.04 0.12 18.42
CA GLY A 98 18.40 1.40 19.02
C GLY A 98 17.17 2.27 19.30
N PRO A 99 17.24 3.60 19.05
CA PRO A 99 16.10 4.46 19.31
C PRO A 99 14.92 4.18 18.35
N ASP A 100 13.72 4.11 18.91
CA ASP A 100 12.48 3.97 18.17
C ASP A 100 12.16 5.23 17.33
N VAL A 101 11.25 5.08 16.37
CA VAL A 101 10.75 6.18 15.54
C VAL A 101 9.27 6.40 15.83
N SER A 102 8.90 7.66 16.14
CA SER A 102 7.51 7.99 16.35
C SER A 102 6.70 8.14 15.05
N ALA A 103 5.37 8.07 15.15
CA ALA A 103 4.49 8.29 14.00
C ALA A 103 4.68 9.69 13.40
N ALA A 104 4.89 10.71 14.23
CA ALA A 104 5.17 12.08 13.77
C ALA A 104 6.48 12.18 12.99
N GLU A 105 7.53 11.47 13.42
CA GLU A 105 8.79 11.41 12.69
C GLU A 105 8.66 10.65 11.35
N LEU A 106 7.89 9.56 11.32
CA LEU A 106 7.57 8.86 10.09
C LEU A 106 6.81 9.76 9.11
N ALA A 107 5.81 10.50 9.60
CA ALA A 107 5.06 11.47 8.81
C ALA A 107 5.98 12.53 8.22
N ALA A 108 6.87 13.12 9.05
CA ALA A 108 7.84 14.13 8.61
C ALA A 108 8.86 13.59 7.59
N MET A 109 9.22 12.30 7.64
CA MET A 109 10.05 11.67 6.61
C MET A 109 9.27 11.51 5.28
N CYS A 110 8.03 11.04 5.35
CA CYS A 110 7.16 10.90 4.17
C CYS A 110 6.84 12.26 3.54
N ASP A 111 6.64 13.32 4.33
CA ASP A 111 6.33 14.68 3.84
C ASP A 111 7.44 15.30 2.99
N LYS A 112 8.68 14.85 3.17
CA LYS A 112 9.83 15.29 2.36
C LYS A 112 9.87 14.63 0.99
N VAL A 113 9.17 13.51 0.79
CA VAL A 113 9.13 12.81 -0.50
C VAL A 113 8.08 13.48 -1.39
N PRO A 114 8.47 13.99 -2.57
CA PRO A 114 7.55 14.73 -3.44
C PRO A 114 6.53 13.85 -4.18
N ALA A 115 6.53 12.54 -3.96
CA ALA A 115 5.66 11.57 -4.59
C ALA A 115 4.17 11.98 -4.48
N ARG A 116 3.47 11.90 -5.61
CA ARG A 116 2.05 12.28 -5.75
C ARG A 116 1.14 11.47 -4.84
N ARG A 117 1.36 10.18 -4.79
CA ARG A 117 0.61 9.25 -3.94
C ARG A 117 1.58 8.55 -3.02
N GLN A 118 1.16 8.40 -1.80
CA GLN A 118 1.92 7.71 -0.78
C GLN A 118 1.04 6.66 -0.10
N LEU A 119 1.61 5.51 0.19
CA LEU A 119 0.99 4.45 0.97
C LEU A 119 1.88 4.11 2.16
N VAL A 120 1.35 4.18 3.36
CA VAL A 120 2.00 3.68 4.56
C VAL A 120 1.24 2.46 5.06
N VAL A 121 1.89 1.30 5.07
CA VAL A 121 1.34 0.04 5.57
C VAL A 121 2.01 -0.29 6.89
N ASN A 122 1.35 0.04 7.98
CA ASN A 122 1.83 -0.23 9.33
C ASN A 122 1.23 -1.53 9.84
N THR A 123 1.99 -2.62 9.74
CA THR A 123 1.53 -3.96 10.11
C THR A 123 1.86 -4.34 11.57
N THR A 124 2.27 -3.38 12.38
CA THR A 124 2.76 -3.63 13.75
C THR A 124 1.64 -3.68 14.78
N SER A 125 1.94 -4.17 15.98
CA SER A 125 1.08 -3.96 17.16
C SER A 125 0.86 -2.46 17.40
N ALA A 126 -0.28 -2.08 17.98
CA ALA A 126 -0.66 -0.72 18.29
C ALA A 126 -0.69 0.25 17.07
N SER A 127 -0.61 -0.26 15.85
CA SER A 127 -0.45 0.54 14.62
C SER A 127 -1.59 1.55 14.39
N GLY A 128 -2.82 1.28 14.86
CA GLY A 128 -3.92 2.24 14.79
C GLY A 128 -3.62 3.57 15.50
N GLY A 129 -2.74 3.55 16.51
CA GLY A 129 -2.26 4.77 17.17
C GLY A 129 -1.40 5.68 16.30
N SER A 130 -0.95 5.19 15.12
CA SER A 130 -0.14 5.99 14.20
C SER A 130 -0.96 6.75 13.15
N VAL A 131 -2.23 6.39 12.93
CA VAL A 131 -3.02 6.87 11.80
C VAL A 131 -3.16 8.39 11.81
N ALA A 132 -3.60 8.97 12.90
CA ALA A 132 -3.82 10.42 13.02
C ALA A 132 -2.56 11.27 12.77
N ALA A 133 -1.38 10.75 13.07
CA ALA A 133 -0.13 11.47 12.79
C ALA A 133 0.34 11.29 11.34
N LEU A 134 -0.08 10.21 10.68
CA LEU A 134 0.31 9.88 9.30
C LEU A 134 -0.68 10.40 8.27
N GLU A 135 -1.94 10.67 8.65
CA GLU A 135 -2.99 11.10 7.72
C GLU A 135 -2.61 12.39 6.99
N ARG A 136 -2.91 12.42 5.70
CA ARG A 136 -2.65 13.56 4.83
C ARG A 136 -3.35 13.34 3.47
N PRO A 137 -3.89 14.38 2.81
CA PRO A 137 -4.37 14.25 1.43
C PRO A 137 -3.28 13.69 0.50
N GLY A 138 -3.63 12.66 -0.27
CA GLY A 138 -2.71 11.94 -1.16
C GLY A 138 -1.87 10.85 -0.47
N ARG A 139 -2.10 10.59 0.81
CA ARG A 139 -1.47 9.47 1.53
C ARG A 139 -2.54 8.52 2.05
N GLY A 140 -2.50 7.25 1.61
CA GLY A 140 -3.24 6.17 2.23
C GLY A 140 -2.45 5.60 3.41
N VAL A 141 -3.13 5.33 4.50
CA VAL A 141 -2.57 4.69 5.70
C VAL A 141 -3.36 3.42 5.98
N ILE A 142 -2.68 2.28 6.00
CA ILE A 142 -3.22 1.00 6.43
C ILE A 142 -2.59 0.65 7.76
N ALA A 143 -3.40 0.31 8.75
CA ALA A 143 -2.95 -0.14 10.06
C ALA A 143 -3.53 -1.52 10.39
N ALA A 144 -2.70 -2.45 10.87
CA ALA A 144 -3.12 -3.80 11.25
C ALA A 144 -4.04 -3.82 12.48
N THR A 145 -4.02 -2.75 13.30
CA THR A 145 -4.84 -2.63 14.49
C THR A 145 -5.73 -1.40 14.41
N LYS A 146 -6.91 -1.47 15.03
CA LYS A 146 -7.89 -0.38 15.03
C LYS A 146 -7.41 0.82 15.84
N THR A 147 -6.72 0.54 16.95
CA THR A 147 -6.28 1.58 17.89
C THR A 147 -4.88 1.26 18.43
N GLY A 148 -4.24 2.25 19.07
CA GLY A 148 -3.00 2.04 19.80
C GLY A 148 -3.11 1.14 21.04
N THR A 149 -4.34 0.75 21.44
CA THR A 149 -4.56 -0.14 22.59
C THR A 149 -4.53 -1.62 22.21
N GLU A 150 -4.58 -1.97 20.93
CA GLU A 150 -4.41 -3.34 20.44
C GLU A 150 -2.91 -3.67 20.35
N LYS A 151 -2.33 -4.12 21.48
CA LYS A 151 -0.87 -4.25 21.69
C LYS A 151 -0.31 -5.64 21.41
N ASN A 152 -1.15 -6.60 21.02
CA ASN A 152 -0.68 -7.95 20.71
C ASN A 152 0.08 -7.99 19.38
N ALA A 153 0.99 -8.96 19.25
CA ALA A 153 1.65 -9.22 17.98
C ALA A 153 0.64 -9.59 16.89
N THR A 154 0.77 -8.99 15.73
CA THR A 154 -0.14 -9.12 14.60
C THR A 154 0.20 -10.28 13.68
N VAL A 155 -0.77 -10.78 12.95
CA VAL A 155 -0.59 -11.72 11.83
C VAL A 155 -0.87 -11.09 10.48
N PHE A 156 -1.40 -9.86 10.45
CA PHE A 156 -1.77 -9.12 9.25
C PHE A 156 -0.64 -9.03 8.23
N ALA A 157 0.62 -8.79 8.67
CA ALA A 157 1.78 -8.69 7.79
C ALA A 157 1.93 -9.91 6.86
N ARG A 158 1.70 -11.13 7.38
CA ARG A 158 1.75 -12.36 6.60
C ARG A 158 0.74 -12.33 5.46
N TYR A 159 -0.48 -11.92 5.75
CA TYR A 159 -1.56 -11.92 4.76
C TYR A 159 -1.49 -10.75 3.79
N TRP A 160 -0.86 -9.64 4.20
CA TRP A 160 -0.48 -8.58 3.28
C TRP A 160 0.50 -9.07 2.21
N VAL A 161 1.54 -9.80 2.60
CA VAL A 161 2.49 -10.40 1.64
C VAL A 161 1.80 -11.45 0.76
N GLU A 162 0.96 -12.30 1.36
CA GLU A 162 0.20 -13.33 0.63
C GLU A 162 -0.70 -12.68 -0.44
N ALA A 163 -1.38 -11.57 -0.11
CA ALA A 163 -2.21 -10.83 -1.06
C ALA A 163 -1.44 -10.39 -2.30
N LEU A 164 -0.20 -9.90 -2.13
CA LEU A 164 0.63 -9.42 -3.24
C LEU A 164 1.21 -10.56 -4.11
N GLN A 165 1.05 -11.80 -3.70
CA GLN A 165 1.53 -13.00 -4.40
C GLN A 165 0.39 -13.87 -4.94
N ASP A 166 -0.82 -13.70 -4.43
CA ASP A 166 -1.97 -14.51 -4.79
C ASP A 166 -2.83 -13.81 -5.86
N PRO A 167 -2.90 -14.34 -7.09
CA PRO A 167 -3.74 -13.75 -8.14
C PRO A 167 -5.23 -13.64 -7.79
N THR A 168 -5.70 -14.36 -6.75
CA THR A 168 -7.10 -14.24 -6.29
C THR A 168 -7.36 -12.94 -5.52
N ALA A 169 -6.32 -12.21 -5.16
CA ALA A 169 -6.44 -10.87 -4.58
C ALA A 169 -6.90 -9.84 -5.62
N ASP A 170 -6.56 -10.02 -6.90
CA ASP A 170 -7.06 -9.24 -8.03
C ASP A 170 -8.54 -9.56 -8.27
N VAL A 171 -9.43 -8.81 -7.60
CA VAL A 171 -10.88 -9.06 -7.60
C VAL A 171 -11.53 -8.55 -8.88
N ASP A 172 -11.08 -7.42 -9.40
CA ASP A 172 -11.64 -6.77 -10.58
C ASP A 172 -11.03 -7.25 -11.91
N LYS A 173 -10.03 -8.16 -11.82
CA LYS A 173 -9.32 -8.75 -12.96
C LYS A 173 -8.59 -7.74 -13.82
N SER A 174 -8.06 -6.71 -13.16
CA SER A 174 -7.24 -5.68 -13.79
C SER A 174 -5.80 -6.13 -14.10
N GLU A 175 -5.40 -7.33 -13.64
CA GLU A 175 -4.02 -7.84 -13.68
C GLU A 175 -3.05 -6.97 -12.87
N SER A 176 -3.60 -6.30 -11.88
CA SER A 176 -2.84 -5.59 -10.86
C SER A 176 -3.50 -5.78 -9.51
N ILE A 177 -2.73 -5.62 -8.44
CA ILE A 177 -3.26 -5.66 -7.09
C ILE A 177 -3.13 -4.26 -6.52
N SER A 178 -4.28 -3.63 -6.31
CA SER A 178 -4.38 -2.33 -5.65
C SER A 178 -4.16 -2.44 -4.15
N ALA A 179 -3.87 -1.32 -3.50
CA ALA A 179 -3.73 -1.28 -2.05
C ALA A 179 -5.03 -1.67 -1.33
N MET A 180 -6.20 -1.34 -1.91
CA MET A 180 -7.50 -1.73 -1.36
C MET A 180 -7.74 -3.23 -1.45
N GLU A 181 -7.44 -3.85 -2.58
CA GLU A 181 -7.59 -5.31 -2.76
C GLU A 181 -6.68 -6.09 -1.82
N ALA A 182 -5.40 -5.67 -1.73
CA ALA A 182 -4.45 -6.28 -0.78
C ALA A 182 -4.92 -6.11 0.67
N PHE A 183 -5.44 -4.94 1.04
CA PHE A 183 -6.00 -4.68 2.37
C PHE A 183 -7.20 -5.59 2.66
N GLN A 184 -8.18 -5.65 1.75
CA GLN A 184 -9.37 -6.48 1.91
C GLN A 184 -9.05 -7.97 1.98
N TYR A 185 -8.09 -8.44 1.18
CA TYR A 185 -7.60 -9.81 1.22
C TYR A 185 -6.98 -10.10 2.60
N ALA A 186 -6.04 -9.24 3.04
CA ALA A 186 -5.35 -9.42 4.31
C ALA A 186 -6.30 -9.35 5.52
N ASP A 187 -7.28 -8.44 5.53
CA ASP A 187 -8.28 -8.32 6.60
C ASP A 187 -9.13 -9.59 6.70
N ARG A 188 -9.66 -10.10 5.57
CA ARG A 188 -10.44 -11.35 5.54
C ARG A 188 -9.63 -12.55 6.03
N LYS A 189 -8.37 -12.69 5.58
CA LYS A 189 -7.50 -13.81 5.99
C LYS A 189 -7.12 -13.71 7.45
N THR A 190 -6.89 -12.51 7.98
CA THR A 190 -6.63 -12.27 9.39
C THR A 190 -7.83 -12.69 10.25
N ALA A 191 -9.04 -12.29 9.88
CA ALA A 191 -10.25 -12.71 10.56
C ALA A 191 -10.41 -14.25 10.54
N GLY A 192 -10.25 -14.87 9.37
CA GLY A 192 -10.31 -16.33 9.20
C GLY A 192 -9.24 -17.07 10.03
N PHE A 193 -8.06 -16.48 10.23
CA PHE A 193 -7.04 -17.05 11.11
C PHE A 193 -7.56 -17.17 12.55
N TYR A 194 -8.10 -16.10 13.13
CA TYR A 194 -8.63 -16.12 14.49
C TYR A 194 -9.81 -17.06 14.64
N GLU A 195 -10.73 -17.08 13.68
CA GLU A 195 -11.86 -18.01 13.65
C GLU A 195 -11.40 -19.48 13.62
N SER A 196 -10.45 -19.81 12.75
CA SER A 196 -9.92 -21.18 12.63
C SER A 196 -9.23 -21.66 13.91
N GLN A 197 -8.60 -20.75 14.65
CA GLN A 197 -7.97 -21.01 15.94
C GLN A 197 -8.95 -20.96 17.11
N LYS A 198 -10.24 -20.65 16.87
CA LYS A 198 -11.27 -20.44 17.91
C LYS A 198 -10.82 -19.41 18.96
N ARG A 199 -10.16 -18.35 18.54
CA ARG A 199 -9.64 -17.28 19.40
C ARG A 199 -10.37 -15.97 19.07
N LEU A 200 -10.52 -15.13 20.09
CA LEU A 200 -10.95 -13.73 19.87
C LEU A 200 -9.86 -13.00 19.08
N ALA A 201 -10.28 -12.24 18.09
CA ALA A 201 -9.38 -11.37 17.34
C ALA A 201 -8.78 -10.31 18.28
N THR A 202 -7.46 -10.12 18.19
CA THR A 202 -6.72 -9.12 18.97
C THR A 202 -6.13 -8.02 18.09
N GLU A 203 -6.46 -8.05 16.81
CA GLU A 203 -6.14 -7.03 15.81
C GLU A 203 -7.34 -6.86 14.88
N HIS A 204 -7.61 -5.60 14.49
CA HIS A 204 -8.70 -5.24 13.60
C HIS A 204 -8.17 -4.19 12.63
N ALA A 205 -7.86 -4.63 11.42
CA ALA A 205 -7.25 -3.75 10.44
C ALA A 205 -8.19 -2.61 10.01
N VAL A 206 -7.60 -1.44 9.81
CA VAL A 206 -8.28 -0.22 9.38
C VAL A 206 -7.44 0.51 8.33
N PHE A 207 -8.08 1.41 7.59
CA PHE A 207 -7.38 2.32 6.69
C PHE A 207 -7.93 3.74 6.79
N GLU A 208 -7.13 4.71 6.39
CA GLU A 208 -7.47 6.11 6.16
C GLU A 208 -6.83 6.54 4.85
N ASP A 209 -7.57 7.16 3.94
CA ASP A 209 -7.07 7.58 2.63
C ASP A 209 -7.66 8.90 2.11
N THR A 210 -8.38 9.60 2.97
CA THR A 210 -8.99 10.90 2.65
C THR A 210 -8.14 12.07 3.13
N GLY A 211 -7.29 11.84 4.13
CA GLY A 211 -6.45 12.85 4.80
C GLY A 211 -7.21 13.74 5.78
N HIS A 212 -8.39 13.34 6.20
CA HIS A 212 -9.28 14.14 7.09
C HIS A 212 -10.07 13.28 8.05
N GLY A 213 -9.89 12.00 8.06
CA GLY A 213 -10.87 11.12 8.64
C GLY A 213 -10.39 10.23 9.75
N GLU A 214 -11.38 9.66 10.41
CA GLU A 214 -11.15 8.51 11.26
C GLU A 214 -10.86 7.29 10.37
N ALA A 215 -9.92 6.46 10.83
CA ALA A 215 -9.64 5.21 10.14
C ALA A 215 -10.84 4.26 10.18
N VAL A 216 -11.18 3.69 9.05
CA VAL A 216 -12.35 2.83 8.88
C VAL A 216 -11.96 1.39 8.53
N ARG A 217 -12.84 0.45 8.83
CA ARG A 217 -12.73 -0.94 8.35
C ARG A 217 -13.25 -1.05 6.92
N ALA A 218 -12.76 -2.02 6.15
CA ALA A 218 -13.17 -2.24 4.76
C ALA A 218 -14.70 -2.27 4.56
N GLY A 219 -15.43 -2.95 5.44
CA GLY A 219 -16.89 -3.07 5.38
C GLY A 219 -17.66 -1.84 5.85
N ALA A 220 -17.00 -0.81 6.39
CA ALA A 220 -17.62 0.41 6.90
C ALA A 220 -17.31 1.64 6.04
N ALA A 221 -16.51 1.49 4.98
CA ALA A 221 -16.14 2.59 4.08
C ALA A 221 -17.37 3.24 3.42
N GLN A 222 -17.39 4.56 3.38
CA GLN A 222 -18.48 5.35 2.81
C GLN A 222 -17.94 6.50 1.93
N GLY A 223 -18.74 6.92 0.98
CA GLY A 223 -18.41 8.08 0.15
C GLY A 223 -17.13 7.88 -0.66
N ARG A 224 -16.08 8.64 -0.34
CA ARG A 224 -14.78 8.60 -1.02
C ARG A 224 -13.72 7.76 -0.32
N GLU A 225 -14.05 7.17 0.83
CA GLU A 225 -13.12 6.30 1.56
C GLU A 225 -12.78 5.07 0.72
N GLY A 226 -11.50 4.78 0.59
CA GLY A 226 -10.96 3.72 -0.25
C GLY A 226 -10.64 4.13 -1.68
N ALA A 227 -10.98 5.34 -2.12
CA ALA A 227 -10.76 5.77 -3.50
C ALA A 227 -9.27 5.86 -3.85
N LEU A 228 -8.45 6.42 -2.94
CA LEU A 228 -7.00 6.48 -3.15
C LEU A 228 -6.38 5.08 -3.13
N LEU A 229 -6.74 4.24 -2.15
CA LEU A 229 -6.22 2.89 -2.05
C LEU A 229 -6.60 2.02 -3.26
N SER A 230 -7.82 2.15 -3.80
CA SER A 230 -8.24 1.44 -5.02
C SER A 230 -7.48 1.90 -6.26
N SER A 231 -7.12 3.18 -6.34
CA SER A 231 -6.37 3.73 -7.48
C SER A 231 -4.85 3.49 -7.40
N LEU A 232 -4.33 3.03 -6.26
CA LEU A 232 -2.90 2.84 -6.03
C LEU A 232 -2.53 1.37 -6.27
N THR A 233 -1.96 1.09 -7.42
CA THR A 233 -1.42 -0.24 -7.76
C THR A 233 -0.17 -0.53 -6.93
N VAL A 234 -0.21 -1.60 -6.13
CA VAL A 234 0.95 -2.05 -5.35
C VAL A 234 1.83 -2.97 -6.18
N VAL A 235 1.25 -3.94 -6.88
CA VAL A 235 1.98 -4.85 -7.79
C VAL A 235 1.17 -5.12 -9.05
N ARG A 236 1.88 -5.45 -10.13
CA ARG A 236 1.27 -5.94 -11.38
C ARG A 236 1.51 -7.43 -11.49
N ILE A 237 0.56 -8.13 -12.10
CA ILE A 237 0.61 -9.58 -12.32
C ILE A 237 0.32 -9.90 -13.80
N GLY A 238 0.52 -11.13 -14.21
CA GLY A 238 0.11 -11.60 -15.53
C GLY A 238 0.67 -10.80 -16.71
N VAL A 239 -0.21 -10.47 -17.67
CA VAL A 239 0.13 -9.71 -18.87
C VAL A 239 0.57 -8.29 -18.56
N SER A 240 -0.02 -7.65 -17.56
CA SER A 240 0.36 -6.30 -17.12
C SER A 240 1.81 -6.25 -16.59
N GLN A 241 2.24 -7.27 -15.84
CA GLN A 241 3.64 -7.38 -15.42
C GLN A 241 4.58 -7.61 -16.62
N ALA A 242 4.21 -8.49 -17.56
CA ALA A 242 4.97 -8.74 -18.76
C ALA A 242 5.08 -7.49 -19.65
N ALA A 243 3.97 -6.77 -19.85
CA ALA A 243 3.93 -5.52 -20.61
C ALA A 243 4.79 -4.42 -19.98
N MET A 244 4.88 -4.38 -18.65
CA MET A 244 5.76 -3.48 -17.95
C MET A 244 7.25 -3.69 -18.32
N ASN A 245 7.63 -4.91 -18.59
CA ASN A 245 8.99 -5.29 -18.98
C ASN A 245 9.26 -5.10 -20.49
N ASP A 246 8.22 -4.93 -21.31
CA ASP A 246 8.31 -4.71 -22.76
C ASP A 246 8.21 -3.22 -23.09
N PRO A 247 9.28 -2.58 -23.61
CA PRO A 247 9.25 -1.17 -23.97
C PRO A 247 8.15 -0.79 -24.98
N ALA A 248 7.78 -1.71 -25.89
CA ALA A 248 6.77 -1.45 -26.91
C ALA A 248 5.34 -1.44 -26.36
N LYS A 249 5.09 -2.16 -25.26
CA LYS A 249 3.78 -2.29 -24.63
C LYS A 249 3.53 -1.34 -23.45
N ARG A 250 4.56 -0.67 -23.01
CA ARG A 250 4.49 0.22 -21.81
C ARG A 250 3.49 1.36 -21.93
N ASP A 251 3.40 1.99 -23.09
CA ASP A 251 2.45 3.09 -23.30
C ASP A 251 1.00 2.58 -23.28
N LEU A 252 0.76 1.38 -23.83
CA LEU A 252 -0.54 0.71 -23.75
C LEU A 252 -0.90 0.37 -22.30
N LEU A 253 0.05 -0.14 -21.52
CA LEU A 253 -0.15 -0.43 -20.11
C LEU A 253 -0.49 0.83 -19.32
N ALA A 254 0.24 1.93 -19.53
CA ALA A 254 -0.04 3.20 -18.88
C ALA A 254 -1.46 3.72 -19.23
N LYS A 255 -1.87 3.55 -20.49
CA LYS A 255 -3.22 3.91 -20.91
C LYS A 255 -4.30 3.03 -20.30
N LYS A 256 -4.06 1.72 -20.17
CA LYS A 256 -4.93 0.79 -19.46
C LYS A 256 -5.14 1.25 -18.02
N GLU A 257 -4.06 1.49 -17.28
CA GLU A 257 -4.11 1.92 -15.88
C GLU A 257 -4.80 3.29 -15.69
N GLU A 258 -4.60 4.23 -16.61
CA GLU A 258 -5.33 5.52 -16.59
C GLU A 258 -6.84 5.31 -16.73
N LEU A 259 -7.26 4.41 -17.62
CA LEU A 259 -8.68 4.09 -17.83
C LEU A 259 -9.29 3.35 -16.63
N GLU A 260 -8.57 2.43 -16.02
CA GLU A 260 -8.99 1.74 -14.79
C GLU A 260 -9.17 2.72 -13.63
N GLN A 261 -8.21 3.63 -13.41
CA GLN A 261 -8.33 4.69 -12.41
C GLN A 261 -9.53 5.61 -12.67
N LYS A 262 -9.80 5.94 -13.95
CA LYS A 262 -10.97 6.73 -14.33
C LYS A 262 -12.28 6.00 -14.02
N ILE A 263 -12.34 4.69 -14.30
CA ILE A 263 -13.51 3.86 -14.00
C ILE A 263 -13.74 3.80 -12.50
N ASP A 264 -12.70 3.61 -11.70
CA ASP A 264 -12.82 3.59 -10.25
C ASP A 264 -13.25 4.93 -9.68
N ALA A 265 -12.68 6.02 -10.16
CA ALA A 265 -13.13 7.37 -9.77
C ALA A 265 -14.62 7.60 -10.07
N LEU A 266 -15.11 7.11 -11.23
CA LEU A 266 -16.53 7.18 -11.59
C LEU A 266 -17.39 6.35 -10.63
N LYS A 267 -16.96 5.15 -10.21
CA LYS A 267 -17.69 4.33 -9.24
C LYS A 267 -17.89 5.08 -7.92
N TYR A 268 -16.87 5.74 -7.40
CA TYR A 268 -16.95 6.55 -6.17
C TYR A 268 -17.80 7.82 -6.33
N GLN A 269 -17.91 8.36 -7.53
CA GLN A 269 -18.71 9.58 -7.81
C GLN A 269 -20.16 9.26 -8.18
N LYS A 270 -20.53 7.99 -8.37
CA LYS A 270 -21.83 7.56 -8.88
C LYS A 270 -23.03 8.21 -8.19
N ALA A 271 -22.99 8.30 -6.86
CA ALA A 271 -24.10 8.87 -6.07
C ALA A 271 -24.27 10.40 -6.24
N ALA A 272 -23.22 11.09 -6.69
CA ALA A 272 -23.17 12.54 -6.87
C ALA A 272 -23.34 12.98 -8.34
N MET A 273 -23.43 12.02 -9.29
CA MET A 273 -23.53 12.29 -10.72
C MET A 273 -24.94 12.11 -11.26
N ASP A 274 -25.26 12.82 -12.34
CA ASP A 274 -26.44 12.48 -13.15
C ASP A 274 -26.33 11.07 -13.70
N PRO A 275 -27.38 10.21 -13.59
CA PRO A 275 -27.35 8.83 -14.04
C PRO A 275 -27.02 8.63 -15.51
N GLY A 276 -27.48 9.55 -16.38
CA GLY A 276 -27.20 9.53 -17.83
C GLY A 276 -25.73 9.83 -18.11
N ASP A 277 -25.18 10.85 -17.47
CA ASP A 277 -23.77 11.24 -17.60
C ASP A 277 -22.84 10.16 -17.04
N TYR A 278 -23.18 9.58 -15.89
CA TYR A 278 -22.45 8.45 -15.32
C TYR A 278 -22.39 7.26 -16.30
N LYS A 279 -23.55 6.86 -16.83
CA LYS A 279 -23.64 5.75 -17.78
C LYS A 279 -22.82 6.00 -19.05
N LYS A 280 -22.91 7.21 -19.60
CA LYS A 280 -22.16 7.63 -20.79
C LYS A 280 -20.65 7.55 -20.57
N GLN A 281 -20.16 8.19 -19.51
CA GLN A 281 -18.73 8.21 -19.20
C GLN A 281 -18.16 6.85 -18.89
N LEU A 282 -18.91 6.03 -18.12
CA LEU A 282 -18.51 4.66 -17.80
C LEU A 282 -18.45 3.79 -19.05
N THR A 283 -19.47 3.86 -19.93
CA THR A 283 -19.49 3.08 -21.19
C THR A 283 -18.31 3.46 -22.08
N GLU A 284 -18.03 4.75 -22.23
CA GLU A 284 -16.90 5.24 -23.02
C GLU A 284 -15.56 4.73 -22.49
N ALA A 285 -15.34 4.82 -21.17
CA ALA A 285 -14.12 4.33 -20.55
C ALA A 285 -13.95 2.80 -20.70
N LEU A 286 -15.02 2.04 -20.52
CA LEU A 286 -15.00 0.57 -20.70
C LEU A 286 -14.70 0.14 -22.16
N LEU A 287 -15.25 0.85 -23.15
CA LEU A 287 -14.95 0.55 -24.56
C LEU A 287 -13.49 0.83 -24.90
N GLN A 288 -12.95 1.96 -24.41
CA GLN A 288 -11.53 2.28 -24.57
C GLN A 288 -10.63 1.25 -23.87
N LEU A 289 -10.97 0.84 -22.65
CA LEU A 289 -10.25 -0.19 -21.91
C LEU A 289 -10.20 -1.52 -22.65
N ALA A 290 -11.35 -1.99 -23.18
CA ALA A 290 -11.41 -3.22 -23.96
C ALA A 290 -10.54 -3.16 -25.23
N THR A 291 -10.46 -2.01 -25.88
CA THR A 291 -9.59 -1.82 -27.05
C THR A 291 -8.11 -1.94 -26.66
N VAL A 292 -7.69 -1.22 -25.61
CA VAL A 292 -6.30 -1.25 -25.13
C VAL A 292 -5.91 -2.64 -24.64
N GLN A 293 -6.80 -3.33 -23.92
CA GLN A 293 -6.59 -4.71 -23.47
C GLN A 293 -6.32 -5.66 -24.66
N GLY A 294 -7.16 -5.60 -25.70
CA GLY A 294 -6.97 -6.41 -26.91
C GLY A 294 -5.67 -6.09 -27.69
N GLU A 295 -5.09 -4.89 -27.52
CA GLU A 295 -3.78 -4.57 -28.08
C GLU A 295 -2.62 -5.09 -27.23
N LEU A 296 -2.77 -5.12 -25.91
CA LEU A 296 -1.78 -5.68 -24.99
C LEU A 296 -1.62 -7.21 -25.13
N GLU A 297 -2.70 -7.91 -25.46
CA GLU A 297 -2.74 -9.38 -25.61
C GLU A 297 -2.15 -9.87 -26.95
N LYS A 298 -1.92 -8.99 -27.91
CA LYS A 298 -1.25 -9.31 -29.20
C LYS A 298 0.26 -9.37 -29.03
#